data_93ace0489c89d1381f94535962965043
#
_entry.id   93ace0489c89d1381f94535962965043
#
_cell.length_a   1.000
_cell.length_b   1.000
_cell.length_c   1.000
_cell.angle_alpha   90.00
_cell.angle_beta   90.00
_cell.angle_gamma   90.00
#
_symmetry.space_group_name_H-M   'P 1'
#
loop_
_entity.id
_entity.type
_entity.pdbx_description
1 polymer ?
#
loop_
_entity_poly.entity_id
_entity_poly.type
_entity_poly.pdbx_seq_one_letter_code
_entity_poly.pdbx_strand_id
1 'polypeptide(L)'
;MRRSNTPLNLILLAIVLTGAQGALGQKGIDTQTTTIKNDTNKTTTYPTEPPSRSFDWGKGKTEVRDRLPNPYKLNSRRDVLIQSIMQLLKDRKMVVDEASSRLADGIIITQPYVFSKGPVITQNELRRYGVLAYSDTAWSRGQYTLTIEVQSIDGVQNNVSINAKVEGRAGSGLGSEWIAVQSSGLAEDEFLSKLVEMVTGEAVDKPKPIDQ
;
A
#
# COMPACT_ATOMS: atom_id res chain seq x y z
N MET A 1 -17.56 35.88 -70.49
CA MET A 1 -16.58 36.88 -70.94
C MET A 1 -15.68 37.26 -69.78
N ARG A 2 -14.37 37.21 -70.07
CA ARG A 2 -13.21 37.83 -69.43
C ARG A 2 -12.68 37.18 -68.14
N ARG A 3 -11.55 36.53 -68.37
CA ARG A 3 -10.44 36.11 -67.58
C ARG A 3 -9.80 37.24 -66.81
N SER A 4 -9.29 36.99 -65.61
CA SER A 4 -8.05 37.63 -65.18
C SER A 4 -7.22 36.63 -64.37
N ASN A 5 -6.10 36.24 -64.91
CA ASN A 5 -4.98 35.61 -64.32
C ASN A 5 -4.28 36.56 -63.38
N THR A 6 -3.92 36.12 -62.19
CA THR A 6 -2.91 36.76 -61.36
C THR A 6 -1.86 35.75 -60.92
N PRO A 7 -0.58 36.13 -60.97
CA PRO A 7 0.51 35.17 -60.92
C PRO A 7 0.85 34.74 -59.48
N LEU A 8 0.84 33.47 -59.34
CA LEU A 8 1.39 32.75 -58.21
C LEU A 8 2.88 32.50 -58.51
N ASN A 9 3.76 33.34 -58.08
CA ASN A 9 5.20 33.09 -58.08
C ASN A 9 5.96 34.31 -57.58
N LEU A 10 6.06 34.44 -56.24
CA LEU A 10 7.17 35.24 -55.66
C LEU A 10 7.23 35.17 -54.11
N ILE A 11 6.91 34.08 -53.52
CA ILE A 11 7.17 33.88 -52.05
C ILE A 11 7.76 32.50 -51.82
N LEU A 12 8.83 32.20 -52.49
CA LEU A 12 9.51 30.88 -52.25
C LEU A 12 11.02 31.04 -52.34
N LEU A 13 11.56 32.12 -51.75
CA LEU A 13 13.02 32.24 -51.64
C LEU A 13 13.45 33.15 -50.48
N ALA A 14 13.05 32.82 -49.27
CA ALA A 14 13.63 33.49 -48.11
C ALA A 14 13.48 32.71 -46.79
N ILE A 15 13.56 31.40 -46.80
CA ILE A 15 13.67 30.63 -45.52
C ILE A 15 14.67 29.47 -45.71
N VAL A 16 15.87 29.79 -45.99
CA VAL A 16 17.00 28.87 -45.78
C VAL A 16 18.20 29.72 -45.41
N LEU A 17 18.27 30.19 -44.19
CA LEU A 17 19.51 30.55 -43.50
C LEU A 17 19.17 31.05 -42.08
N THR A 18 18.82 30.19 -41.17
CA THR A 18 19.10 30.49 -39.75
C THR A 18 19.03 29.19 -38.97
N GLY A 19 20.14 28.88 -38.40
CA GLY A 19 20.10 28.14 -37.16
C GLY A 19 20.64 26.75 -37.11
N ALA A 20 21.89 26.59 -37.37
CA ALA A 20 22.67 25.64 -36.61
C ALA A 20 22.77 26.15 -35.17
N GLN A 21 21.70 26.02 -34.40
CA GLN A 21 21.82 26.13 -32.94
C GLN A 21 22.28 24.78 -32.43
N GLY A 22 23.52 24.77 -31.96
CA GLY A 22 24.12 23.63 -31.30
C GLY A 22 23.19 23.10 -30.22
N ALA A 23 22.87 21.82 -30.29
CA ALA A 23 22.28 21.06 -29.21
C ALA A 23 23.27 21.13 -28.03
N LEU A 24 23.06 22.05 -27.11
CA LEU A 24 23.65 22.00 -25.79
C LEU A 24 23.04 20.77 -25.12
N GLY A 25 23.80 19.69 -25.16
CA GLY A 25 23.43 18.43 -24.53
C GLY A 25 23.06 18.68 -23.08
N GLN A 26 21.87 18.29 -22.70
CA GLN A 26 21.42 18.25 -21.32
C GLN A 26 22.30 17.24 -20.54
N LYS A 27 23.43 17.70 -20.04
CA LYS A 27 24.34 16.92 -19.18
C LYS A 27 23.69 16.48 -17.84
N GLY A 28 22.52 17.01 -17.51
CA GLY A 28 21.83 16.72 -16.25
C GLY A 28 21.11 15.37 -16.19
N ILE A 29 20.63 14.88 -17.34
CA ILE A 29 19.80 13.67 -17.38
C ILE A 29 20.65 12.41 -17.22
N ASP A 30 21.83 12.39 -17.85
CA ASP A 30 22.70 11.20 -17.78
C ASP A 30 23.30 10.96 -16.39
N THR A 31 23.57 12.05 -15.64
CA THR A 31 24.11 11.93 -14.28
C THR A 31 23.05 11.41 -13.32
N GLN A 32 21.79 11.84 -13.44
CA GLN A 32 20.69 11.34 -12.62
C GLN A 32 20.38 9.87 -12.94
N THR A 33 20.38 9.50 -14.22
CA THR A 33 20.13 8.11 -14.63
C THR A 33 21.23 7.17 -14.18
N THR A 34 22.49 7.63 -14.16
CA THR A 34 23.63 6.84 -13.69
C THR A 34 23.58 6.66 -12.17
N THR A 35 23.20 7.69 -11.41
CA THR A 35 23.04 7.60 -9.96
C THR A 35 21.92 6.64 -9.57
N ILE A 36 20.77 6.70 -10.25
CA ILE A 36 19.66 5.78 -10.03
C ILE A 36 20.04 4.34 -10.38
N LYS A 37 20.78 4.11 -11.46
CA LYS A 37 21.24 2.76 -11.81
C LYS A 37 22.25 2.19 -10.81
N ASN A 38 23.12 3.02 -10.24
CA ASN A 38 24.11 2.57 -9.26
C ASN A 38 23.50 2.25 -7.90
N ASP A 39 22.44 2.96 -7.50
CA ASP A 39 21.71 2.68 -6.26
C ASP A 39 20.80 1.44 -6.40
N THR A 40 20.26 1.19 -7.59
CA THR A 40 19.43 0.01 -7.85
C THR A 40 20.23 -1.29 -7.90
N ASN A 41 21.55 -1.24 -8.21
CA ASN A 41 22.42 -2.42 -8.27
C ASN A 41 23.06 -2.80 -6.92
N LYS A 42 22.85 -2.01 -5.87
CA LYS A 42 23.33 -2.35 -4.54
C LYS A 42 22.22 -2.96 -3.71
N THR A 43 21.78 -4.09 -4.02
CA THR A 43 21.13 -4.99 -3.06
C THR A 43 20.12 -5.86 -3.76
N THR A 44 20.59 -6.90 -4.38
CA THR A 44 19.77 -8.09 -4.57
C THR A 44 20.18 -9.14 -3.54
N THR A 45 20.16 -8.77 -2.28
CA THR A 45 20.06 -9.74 -1.21
C THR A 45 18.59 -9.76 -0.83
N TYR A 46 17.89 -10.83 -1.18
CA TYR A 46 16.51 -11.06 -0.79
C TYR A 46 16.44 -11.02 0.73
N PRO A 47 15.77 -10.06 1.37
CA PRO A 47 15.55 -10.17 2.80
C PRO A 47 14.51 -11.26 2.98
N THR A 48 14.88 -12.32 3.67
CA THR A 48 13.95 -13.31 4.25
C THR A 48 13.06 -12.66 5.31
N GLU A 49 13.28 -11.36 5.58
CA GLU A 49 12.51 -10.58 6.54
C GLU A 49 11.34 -9.87 5.86
N PRO A 50 10.19 -9.81 6.53
CA PRO A 50 9.02 -9.12 6.03
C PRO A 50 9.36 -7.64 5.77
N PRO A 51 8.79 -7.00 4.72
CA PRO A 51 9.12 -5.63 4.36
C PRO A 51 8.82 -4.70 5.53
N SER A 52 9.89 -4.17 6.12
CA SER A 52 9.78 -3.14 7.15
C SER A 52 9.29 -1.84 6.49
N ARG A 53 8.56 -1.01 7.24
CA ARG A 53 8.03 0.29 6.79
C ARG A 53 9.11 1.35 6.54
N SER A 54 10.40 0.97 6.37
CA SER A 54 11.47 1.93 6.22
C SER A 54 11.48 2.54 4.84
N PHE A 55 11.09 3.80 4.74
CA PHE A 55 11.50 4.67 3.67
C PHE A 55 12.78 5.40 4.12
N ASP A 56 13.90 5.06 3.51
CA ASP A 56 15.14 5.79 3.74
C ASP A 56 15.12 7.08 2.92
N TRP A 57 14.75 8.19 3.56
CA TRP A 57 14.75 9.54 2.98
C TRP A 57 16.10 10.25 3.18
N GLY A 58 17.20 9.56 2.97
CA GLY A 58 18.53 10.14 3.11
C GLY A 58 19.17 9.92 4.49
N LYS A 59 20.10 10.75 4.92
CA LYS A 59 20.97 10.52 6.08
C LYS A 59 20.30 10.39 7.46
N GLY A 60 18.97 10.39 7.56
CA GLY A 60 18.22 10.12 8.76
C GLY A 60 17.47 8.80 8.60
N LYS A 61 17.89 7.77 9.30
CA LYS A 61 17.11 6.53 9.37
C LYS A 61 15.76 6.85 10.02
N THR A 62 14.66 6.72 9.27
CA THR A 62 13.35 6.69 9.90
C THR A 62 13.33 5.44 10.78
N GLU A 63 13.25 5.61 12.10
CA GLU A 63 13.13 4.48 13.02
C GLU A 63 11.85 3.72 12.66
N VAL A 64 12.04 2.49 12.24
CA VAL A 64 10.95 1.58 11.91
C VAL A 64 10.55 0.90 13.19
N ARG A 65 9.32 1.10 13.58
CA ARG A 65 8.74 0.34 14.69
C ARG A 65 8.62 -1.12 14.30
N ASP A 66 9.06 -2.01 15.19
CA ASP A 66 8.77 -3.43 15.08
C ASP A 66 7.24 -3.65 15.06
N ARG A 67 6.79 -4.65 14.33
CA ARG A 67 5.39 -5.01 14.32
C ARG A 67 4.93 -5.43 15.70
N LEU A 68 3.70 -5.09 16.02
CA LEU A 68 3.11 -5.58 17.25
C LEU A 68 2.98 -7.11 17.23
N PRO A 69 3.19 -7.78 18.38
CA PRO A 69 2.94 -9.20 18.47
C PRO A 69 1.47 -9.49 18.13
N ASN A 70 1.23 -10.57 17.44
CA ASN A 70 -0.11 -11.01 17.07
C ASN A 70 -0.23 -12.52 17.45
N PRO A 71 -1.01 -12.86 18.46
CA PRO A 71 -1.97 -12.05 19.22
C PRO A 71 -1.34 -11.00 20.16
N TYR A 72 -2.07 -9.89 20.38
CA TYR A 72 -1.70 -8.81 21.28
C TYR A 72 -2.57 -8.82 22.54
N LYS A 73 -1.92 -8.67 23.70
CA LYS A 73 -2.59 -8.64 25.00
C LYS A 73 -3.03 -7.22 25.37
N LEU A 74 -4.32 -7.02 25.60
CA LEU A 74 -4.90 -5.77 26.01
C LEU A 74 -5.57 -5.90 27.40
N ASN A 75 -5.31 -4.91 28.26
CA ASN A 75 -5.95 -4.78 29.56
C ASN A 75 -7.27 -3.98 29.39
N SER A 76 -8.27 -4.63 28.86
CA SER A 76 -9.58 -4.04 28.63
C SER A 76 -10.64 -5.13 28.62
N ARG A 77 -11.84 -4.82 29.08
CA ARG A 77 -12.97 -5.77 29.06
C ARG A 77 -13.33 -6.14 27.62
N ARG A 78 -13.77 -7.37 27.43
CA ARG A 78 -14.10 -7.92 26.11
C ARG A 78 -15.17 -7.11 25.38
N ASP A 79 -16.23 -6.69 26.08
CA ASP A 79 -17.31 -5.88 25.54
C ASP A 79 -16.82 -4.52 25.01
N VAL A 80 -15.93 -3.86 25.77
CA VAL A 80 -15.31 -2.60 25.38
C VAL A 80 -14.42 -2.79 24.16
N LEU A 81 -13.64 -3.89 24.12
CA LEU A 81 -12.79 -4.21 22.95
C LEU A 81 -13.63 -4.44 21.69
N ILE A 82 -14.71 -5.21 21.80
CA ILE A 82 -15.61 -5.44 20.66
C ILE A 82 -16.20 -4.14 20.16
N GLN A 83 -16.65 -3.24 21.06
CA GLN A 83 -17.16 -1.93 20.68
C GLN A 83 -16.09 -1.07 20.01
N SER A 84 -14.86 -1.06 20.54
CA SER A 84 -13.72 -0.34 19.94
C SER A 84 -13.36 -0.87 18.57
N ILE A 85 -13.38 -2.19 18.39
CA ILE A 85 -13.15 -2.83 17.09
C ILE A 85 -14.25 -2.42 16.10
N MET A 86 -15.52 -2.48 16.49
CA MET A 86 -16.65 -2.10 15.64
C MET A 86 -16.56 -0.62 15.23
N GLN A 87 -16.19 0.27 16.18
CA GLN A 87 -15.98 1.68 15.89
C GLN A 87 -14.84 1.89 14.92
N LEU A 88 -13.70 1.22 15.13
CA LEU A 88 -12.54 1.32 14.26
C LEU A 88 -12.82 0.82 12.83
N LEU A 89 -13.58 -0.27 12.69
CA LEU A 89 -14.03 -0.78 11.39
C LEU A 89 -14.89 0.26 10.67
N LYS A 90 -15.83 0.87 11.38
CA LYS A 90 -16.69 1.94 10.85
C LYS A 90 -15.87 3.16 10.40
N ASP A 91 -14.91 3.60 11.20
CA ASP A 91 -14.04 4.74 10.88
C ASP A 91 -13.18 4.48 9.63
N ARG A 92 -12.79 3.23 9.43
CA ARG A 92 -12.06 2.77 8.24
C ARG A 92 -12.97 2.42 7.06
N LYS A 93 -14.29 2.59 7.20
CA LYS A 93 -15.29 2.24 6.18
C LYS A 93 -15.24 0.75 5.79
N MET A 94 -14.87 -0.10 6.72
CA MET A 94 -14.90 -1.54 6.56
C MET A 94 -16.23 -2.08 7.07
N VAL A 95 -16.87 -2.91 6.27
CA VAL A 95 -18.19 -3.48 6.59
C VAL A 95 -17.98 -4.82 7.29
N VAL A 96 -18.70 -5.05 8.39
CA VAL A 96 -18.71 -6.35 9.08
C VAL A 96 -19.60 -7.32 8.31
N ASP A 97 -19.14 -8.53 8.13
CA ASP A 97 -19.94 -9.64 7.64
C ASP A 97 -20.70 -10.26 8.81
N GLU A 98 -21.94 -9.83 9.01
CA GLU A 98 -22.78 -10.27 10.12
C GLU A 98 -23.10 -11.77 10.05
N ALA A 99 -23.18 -12.33 8.83
CA ALA A 99 -23.49 -13.74 8.65
C ALA A 99 -22.37 -14.67 9.10
N SER A 100 -21.11 -14.22 8.90
CA SER A 100 -19.91 -14.99 9.26
C SER A 100 -19.38 -14.65 10.65
N SER A 101 -19.73 -13.47 11.20
CA SER A 101 -19.28 -13.00 12.50
C SER A 101 -20.05 -13.65 13.64
N ARG A 102 -19.36 -13.88 14.76
CA ARG A 102 -19.94 -14.40 16.01
C ARG A 102 -19.49 -13.52 17.17
N LEU A 103 -20.17 -12.39 17.33
CA LEU A 103 -19.81 -11.40 18.35
C LEU A 103 -19.84 -11.96 19.77
N ALA A 104 -20.78 -12.88 20.05
CA ALA A 104 -20.84 -13.58 21.32
C ALA A 104 -19.58 -14.38 21.62
N ASP A 105 -18.96 -14.97 20.60
CA ASP A 105 -17.72 -15.72 20.69
C ASP A 105 -16.48 -14.81 20.56
N GLY A 106 -16.66 -13.51 20.25
CA GLY A 106 -15.59 -12.55 20.03
C GLY A 106 -14.94 -12.67 18.66
N ILE A 107 -15.63 -13.27 17.70
CA ILE A 107 -15.15 -13.41 16.31
C ILE A 107 -15.86 -12.40 15.43
N ILE A 108 -15.07 -11.52 14.82
CA ILE A 108 -15.52 -10.47 13.91
C ILE A 108 -14.85 -10.69 12.56
N ILE A 109 -15.63 -10.83 11.52
CA ILE A 109 -15.15 -11.01 10.15
C ILE A 109 -15.66 -9.84 9.31
N THR A 110 -14.78 -9.24 8.50
CA THR A 110 -15.17 -8.15 7.60
C THR A 110 -15.56 -8.68 6.23
N GLN A 111 -16.38 -7.94 5.51
CA GLN A 111 -16.49 -8.11 4.07
C GLN A 111 -15.15 -7.73 3.41
N PRO A 112 -14.89 -8.21 2.17
CA PRO A 112 -13.68 -7.85 1.45
C PRO A 112 -13.54 -6.33 1.29
N TYR A 113 -12.45 -5.76 1.80
CA TYR A 113 -12.12 -4.35 1.67
C TYR A 113 -11.16 -4.15 0.51
N VAL A 114 -11.61 -3.43 -0.53
CA VAL A 114 -10.79 -3.11 -1.70
C VAL A 114 -9.88 -1.93 -1.36
N PHE A 115 -8.58 -2.17 -1.32
CA PHE A 115 -7.58 -1.15 -1.01
C PHE A 115 -6.95 -0.49 -2.25
N SER A 116 -7.17 -1.05 -3.44
CA SER A 116 -6.68 -0.46 -4.70
C SER A 116 -7.41 0.85 -5.00
N LYS A 117 -6.64 1.91 -5.27
CA LYS A 117 -7.18 3.26 -5.49
C LYS A 117 -7.56 3.55 -6.94
N GLY A 118 -6.97 2.83 -7.89
CA GLY A 118 -7.16 3.04 -9.32
C GLY A 118 -7.92 1.91 -10.01
N PRO A 119 -8.17 2.05 -11.31
CA PRO A 119 -8.80 1.00 -12.13
C PRO A 119 -7.90 -0.24 -12.27
N VAL A 120 -6.60 -0.08 -12.14
CA VAL A 120 -5.60 -1.15 -12.16
C VAL A 120 -4.67 -0.95 -10.96
N ILE A 121 -4.49 -2.02 -10.18
CA ILE A 121 -3.57 -2.01 -9.06
C ILE A 121 -2.13 -2.18 -9.56
N THR A 122 -1.20 -1.41 -9.01
CA THR A 122 0.22 -1.65 -9.24
C THR A 122 0.69 -2.84 -8.42
N GLN A 123 1.74 -3.53 -8.89
CA GLN A 123 2.36 -4.61 -8.09
C GLN A 123 2.84 -4.09 -6.72
N ASN A 124 3.31 -2.85 -6.65
CA ASN A 124 3.78 -2.24 -5.41
C ASN A 124 2.63 -2.02 -4.40
N GLU A 125 1.44 -1.63 -4.86
CA GLU A 125 0.26 -1.52 -3.99
C GLU A 125 -0.16 -2.88 -3.45
N LEU A 126 -0.16 -3.91 -4.31
CA LEU A 126 -0.52 -5.26 -3.86
C LEU A 126 0.55 -5.85 -2.93
N ARG A 127 1.84 -5.62 -3.22
CA ARG A 127 2.97 -6.02 -2.34
C ARG A 127 2.94 -5.36 -0.97
N ARG A 128 2.26 -4.25 -0.83
CA ARG A 128 2.10 -3.60 0.49
C ARG A 128 1.42 -4.54 1.48
N TYR A 129 0.37 -5.24 1.04
CA TYR A 129 -0.42 -6.11 1.90
C TYR A 129 -0.20 -7.60 1.64
N GLY A 130 0.31 -7.98 0.46
CA GLY A 130 0.54 -9.35 0.06
C GLY A 130 1.97 -9.64 -0.34
N VAL A 131 2.45 -10.83 -0.03
CA VAL A 131 3.73 -11.35 -0.51
C VAL A 131 3.52 -11.96 -1.89
N LEU A 132 4.00 -11.28 -2.93
CA LEU A 132 3.91 -11.77 -4.30
C LEU A 132 5.16 -12.54 -4.66
N ALA A 133 5.00 -13.79 -5.07
CA ALA A 133 6.03 -14.48 -5.81
C ALA A 133 6.29 -13.73 -7.14
N TYR A 134 7.51 -13.82 -7.66
CA TYR A 134 7.81 -13.25 -8.97
C TYR A 134 6.90 -13.92 -10.01
N SER A 135 5.96 -13.17 -10.52
CA SER A 135 5.11 -13.61 -11.62
C SER A 135 4.81 -12.42 -12.53
N ASP A 136 4.75 -12.69 -13.83
CA ASP A 136 4.30 -11.72 -14.83
C ASP A 136 2.78 -11.53 -14.82
N THR A 137 2.12 -11.88 -13.70
CA THR A 137 0.69 -11.76 -13.55
C THR A 137 0.26 -10.31 -13.56
N ALA A 138 -0.61 -9.97 -14.48
CA ALA A 138 -1.26 -8.67 -14.51
C ALA A 138 -2.36 -8.64 -13.46
N TRP A 139 -2.15 -7.81 -12.44
CA TRP A 139 -3.12 -7.60 -11.37
C TRP A 139 -4.03 -6.41 -11.70
N SER A 140 -5.32 -6.55 -11.49
CA SER A 140 -6.28 -5.48 -11.72
C SER A 140 -6.81 -4.85 -10.45
N ARG A 141 -7.01 -5.62 -9.38
CA ARG A 141 -7.49 -5.14 -8.09
C ARG A 141 -6.86 -5.91 -6.93
N GLY A 142 -6.89 -5.30 -5.74
CA GLY A 142 -6.47 -5.92 -4.49
C GLY A 142 -7.48 -5.68 -3.39
N GLN A 143 -7.75 -6.71 -2.59
CA GLN A 143 -8.63 -6.65 -1.43
C GLN A 143 -8.07 -7.48 -0.29
N TYR A 144 -8.56 -7.22 0.92
CA TYR A 144 -8.34 -8.11 2.05
C TYR A 144 -9.60 -8.20 2.92
N THR A 145 -9.73 -9.34 3.58
CA THR A 145 -10.75 -9.63 4.59
C THR A 145 -10.05 -9.79 5.92
N LEU A 146 -10.49 -9.09 6.96
CA LEU A 146 -9.96 -9.27 8.31
C LEU A 146 -10.81 -10.25 9.10
N THR A 147 -10.13 -11.18 9.78
CA THR A 147 -10.70 -12.00 10.85
C THR A 147 -10.07 -11.55 12.14
N ILE A 148 -10.88 -11.05 13.05
CA ILE A 148 -10.47 -10.52 14.35
C ILE A 148 -11.06 -11.40 15.43
N GLU A 149 -10.22 -11.90 16.34
CA GLU A 149 -10.63 -12.75 17.44
C GLU A 149 -10.26 -12.10 18.77
N VAL A 150 -11.22 -12.01 19.68
CA VAL A 150 -11.04 -11.49 21.04
C VAL A 150 -11.24 -12.63 22.02
N GLN A 151 -10.14 -13.15 22.58
CA GLN A 151 -10.14 -14.24 23.53
C GLN A 151 -9.89 -13.72 24.95
N SER A 152 -10.81 -13.99 25.86
CA SER A 152 -10.65 -13.59 27.25
C SER A 152 -9.64 -14.49 27.96
N ILE A 153 -8.76 -13.87 28.76
CA ILE A 153 -7.79 -14.58 29.62
C ILE A 153 -8.31 -14.66 31.04
N ASP A 154 -8.69 -13.53 31.63
CA ASP A 154 -9.09 -13.44 33.05
C ASP A 154 -10.25 -12.45 33.33
N GLY A 155 -11.07 -12.15 32.30
CA GLY A 155 -12.19 -11.20 32.40
C GLY A 155 -11.80 -9.73 32.25
N VAL A 156 -10.58 -9.35 32.57
CA VAL A 156 -10.02 -7.99 32.38
C VAL A 156 -9.00 -7.96 31.25
N GLN A 157 -8.24 -9.03 31.12
CA GLN A 157 -7.23 -9.17 30.08
C GLN A 157 -7.77 -9.99 28.93
N ASN A 158 -7.55 -9.53 27.73
CA ASN A 158 -7.96 -10.21 26.51
C ASN A 158 -6.83 -10.24 25.50
N ASN A 159 -6.70 -11.35 24.79
CA ASN A 159 -5.86 -11.45 23.61
C ASN A 159 -6.67 -11.06 22.38
N VAL A 160 -6.12 -10.20 21.56
CA VAL A 160 -6.69 -9.83 20.26
C VAL A 160 -5.78 -10.40 19.17
N SER A 161 -6.32 -11.27 18.35
CA SER A 161 -5.66 -11.81 17.15
C SER A 161 -6.31 -11.25 15.91
N ILE A 162 -5.51 -10.85 14.93
CA ILE A 162 -5.97 -10.29 13.67
C ILE A 162 -5.30 -11.00 12.52
N ASN A 163 -6.08 -11.57 11.63
CA ASN A 163 -5.60 -12.25 10.44
C ASN A 163 -6.22 -11.61 9.19
N ALA A 164 -5.40 -11.32 8.20
CA ALA A 164 -5.85 -10.80 6.91
C ALA A 164 -5.74 -11.88 5.82
N LYS A 165 -6.85 -12.18 5.18
CA LYS A 165 -6.86 -12.89 3.90
C LYS A 165 -6.73 -11.87 2.79
N VAL A 166 -5.57 -11.84 2.14
CA VAL A 166 -5.28 -10.92 1.04
C VAL A 166 -5.54 -11.61 -0.30
N GLU A 167 -6.20 -10.92 -1.20
CA GLU A 167 -6.53 -11.44 -2.52
C GLU A 167 -6.21 -10.39 -3.59
N GLY A 168 -5.62 -10.84 -4.68
CA GLY A 168 -5.41 -10.06 -5.89
C GLY A 168 -6.32 -10.57 -7.02
N ARG A 169 -6.87 -9.69 -7.81
CA ARG A 169 -7.62 -10.06 -9.01
C ARG A 169 -6.66 -10.12 -10.19
N ALA A 170 -6.42 -11.33 -10.68
CA ALA A 170 -5.56 -11.60 -11.82
C ALA A 170 -6.35 -11.71 -13.13
N GLY A 171 -5.69 -11.41 -14.26
CA GLY A 171 -6.30 -11.49 -15.58
C GLY A 171 -7.02 -10.23 -16.03
N SER A 172 -7.51 -10.24 -17.24
CA SER A 172 -8.24 -9.16 -17.90
C SER A 172 -9.53 -9.66 -18.54
N GLY A 173 -10.55 -8.80 -18.55
CA GLY A 173 -11.84 -9.13 -19.19
C GLY A 173 -12.59 -10.28 -18.51
N LEU A 174 -13.11 -11.20 -19.30
CA LEU A 174 -13.96 -12.32 -18.86
C LEU A 174 -13.19 -13.43 -18.12
N GLY A 175 -11.86 -13.44 -18.20
CA GLY A 175 -10.99 -14.45 -17.57
C GLY A 175 -10.37 -14.00 -16.26
N SER A 176 -10.91 -12.99 -15.57
CA SER A 176 -10.32 -12.49 -14.31
C SER A 176 -10.86 -13.23 -13.10
N GLU A 177 -9.96 -13.66 -12.20
CA GLU A 177 -10.29 -14.36 -10.96
C GLU A 177 -9.57 -13.75 -9.74
N TRP A 178 -10.12 -13.99 -8.55
CA TRP A 178 -9.49 -13.61 -7.29
C TRP A 178 -8.57 -14.74 -6.83
N ILE A 179 -7.30 -14.39 -6.64
CA ILE A 179 -6.26 -15.32 -6.18
C ILE A 179 -5.81 -14.89 -4.79
N ALA A 180 -5.88 -15.81 -3.85
CA ALA A 180 -5.36 -15.57 -2.50
C ALA A 180 -3.82 -15.49 -2.54
N VAL A 181 -3.27 -14.48 -1.87
CA VAL A 181 -1.84 -14.31 -1.70
C VAL A 181 -1.51 -14.26 -0.21
N GLN A 182 -0.31 -14.67 0.16
CA GLN A 182 0.11 -14.63 1.57
C GLN A 182 0.09 -13.19 2.09
N SER A 183 -0.49 -12.96 3.28
CA SER A 183 -0.45 -11.64 3.90
C SER A 183 0.99 -11.22 4.22
N SER A 184 1.30 -9.95 3.98
CA SER A 184 2.54 -9.35 4.44
C SER A 184 2.52 -9.02 5.94
N GLY A 185 1.37 -9.15 6.62
CA GLY A 185 1.16 -8.77 8.02
C GLY A 185 0.96 -7.26 8.23
N LEU A 186 0.98 -6.45 7.17
CA LEU A 186 0.85 -5.00 7.32
C LEU A 186 -0.59 -4.57 7.61
N ALA A 187 -1.59 -5.23 7.00
CA ALA A 187 -2.99 -4.92 7.25
C ALA A 187 -3.36 -5.19 8.72
N GLU A 188 -2.87 -6.30 9.24
CA GLU A 188 -3.04 -6.73 10.64
C GLU A 188 -2.41 -5.73 11.60
N ASP A 189 -1.14 -5.37 11.35
CA ASP A 189 -0.40 -4.45 12.21
C ASP A 189 -0.96 -3.02 12.16
N GLU A 190 -1.39 -2.53 11.00
CA GLU A 190 -2.06 -1.23 10.87
C GLU A 190 -3.38 -1.17 11.64
N PHE A 191 -4.14 -2.25 11.62
CA PHE A 191 -5.38 -2.33 12.38
C PHE A 191 -5.12 -2.44 13.87
N LEU A 192 -4.22 -3.33 14.26
CA LEU A 192 -3.86 -3.58 15.66
C LEU A 192 -3.27 -2.32 16.32
N SER A 193 -2.36 -1.62 15.64
CA SER A 193 -1.76 -0.37 16.15
C SER A 193 -2.82 0.68 16.46
N LYS A 194 -3.81 0.84 15.58
CA LYS A 194 -4.91 1.79 15.81
C LYS A 194 -5.85 1.35 16.90
N LEU A 195 -6.09 0.05 17.04
CA LEU A 195 -6.88 -0.48 18.14
C LEU A 195 -6.19 -0.24 19.48
N VAL A 196 -4.89 -0.52 19.56
CA VAL A 196 -4.09 -0.26 20.78
C VAL A 196 -4.14 1.23 21.13
N GLU A 197 -3.90 2.11 20.16
CA GLU A 197 -4.00 3.56 20.37
C GLU A 197 -5.39 3.99 20.89
N MET A 198 -6.45 3.44 20.32
CA MET A 198 -7.83 3.75 20.74
C MET A 198 -8.13 3.27 22.17
N VAL A 199 -7.64 2.11 22.56
CA VAL A 199 -7.91 1.48 23.85
C VAL A 199 -7.01 2.03 24.95
N THR A 200 -5.74 2.30 24.67
CA THR A 200 -4.75 2.75 25.66
C THR A 200 -4.59 4.27 25.71
N GLY A 201 -4.98 4.97 24.63
CA GLY A 201 -4.72 6.40 24.47
C GLY A 201 -3.27 6.72 24.11
N GLU A 202 -2.41 5.73 23.96
CA GLU A 202 -1.00 5.89 23.63
C GLU A 202 -0.74 5.57 22.17
N ALA A 203 -0.14 6.49 21.43
CA ALA A 203 0.26 6.24 20.05
C ALA A 203 1.44 5.26 20.03
N VAL A 204 1.24 4.12 19.40
CA VAL A 204 2.25 3.06 19.26
C VAL A 204 3.43 3.51 18.37
N ASP A 205 3.18 4.46 17.47
CA ASP A 205 4.16 4.97 16.51
C ASP A 205 4.96 6.18 17.04
N LYS A 206 4.96 6.45 18.34
CA LYS A 206 5.82 7.51 18.90
C LYS A 206 7.28 7.10 18.78
N PRO A 207 8.16 7.95 18.21
CA PRO A 207 9.58 7.71 18.26
C PRO A 207 10.02 7.63 19.73
N LYS A 208 10.82 6.62 20.07
CA LYS A 208 11.43 6.55 21.39
C LYS A 208 12.28 7.82 21.59
N PRO A 209 12.19 8.51 22.75
CA PRO A 209 13.11 9.59 23.06
C PRO A 209 14.53 9.04 22.91
N ILE A 210 15.36 9.76 22.18
CA ILE A 210 16.80 9.47 22.11
C ILE A 210 17.30 9.84 23.51
N ASP A 211 17.65 8.83 24.31
CA ASP A 211 18.35 9.05 25.58
C ASP A 211 19.62 9.85 25.29
N GLN A 212 19.66 11.07 25.82
CA GLN A 212 20.81 11.98 25.73
C GLN A 212 21.93 11.51 26.62
#